data_c6cd0719e091a7ee7741a53f342cf085
#
_entry.id   c6cd0719e091a7ee7741a53f342cf085
#
_cell.length_a   1.000
_cell.length_b   1.000
_cell.length_c   1.000
_cell.angle_alpha   90.00
_cell.angle_beta   90.00
_cell.angle_gamma   90.00
#
_symmetry.space_group_name_H-M   'P 1'
#
loop_
_entity.id
_entity.type
_entity.pdbx_description
1 polymer ?
#
loop_
_entity_poly.entity_id
_entity_poly.type
_entity_poly.pdbx_seq_one_letter_code
_entity_poly.pdbx_strand_id
1 'polypeptide(L)'
;MFFVLSGFLITTLLFEERAKRGAISLRDFYLRRVFRLFPAVYALLAVFTVFALVVGGENRGRLLAEALTAALYVYNLFVAWVGVEGQVLIQLWTLSLEEQFYFVWPLLLIGAMKVGKQRRMPVLIGAMVAIVVILPALRMGLEPELGARNLESFVFGLAIMRPDSLVLGCLAAMLFRL
;
A
#
# COMPACT_ATOMS: atom_id res chain seq x y z
N MET A 1 -10.87 -5.33 -6.33
CA MET A 1 -11.64 -4.08 -6.48
C MET A 1 -11.24 -2.99 -5.49
N PHE A 2 -11.03 -3.29 -4.22
CA PHE A 2 -10.71 -2.32 -3.17
C PHE A 2 -9.51 -1.41 -3.51
N PHE A 3 -8.37 -1.97 -3.88
CA PHE A 3 -7.16 -1.21 -4.27
C PHE A 3 -7.37 -0.26 -5.46
N VAL A 4 -8.14 -0.68 -6.47
CA VAL A 4 -8.43 0.19 -7.62
C VAL A 4 -9.23 1.41 -7.18
N LEU A 5 -10.26 1.21 -6.34
CA LEU A 5 -11.06 2.30 -5.78
C LEU A 5 -10.21 3.23 -4.90
N SER A 6 -9.30 2.67 -4.10
CA SER A 6 -8.37 3.43 -3.26
C SER A 6 -7.45 4.32 -4.09
N GLY A 7 -6.82 3.78 -5.14
CA GLY A 7 -5.97 4.54 -6.04
C GLY A 7 -6.73 5.62 -6.82
N PHE A 8 -7.93 5.29 -7.29
CA PHE A 8 -8.81 6.25 -7.97
C PHE A 8 -9.22 7.40 -7.05
N LEU A 9 -9.71 7.08 -5.86
CA LEU A 9 -10.22 8.07 -4.91
C LEU A 9 -9.12 9.04 -4.46
N ILE A 10 -7.94 8.52 -4.09
CA ILE A 10 -6.84 9.37 -3.62
C ILE A 10 -6.38 10.34 -4.72
N THR A 11 -6.25 9.85 -5.94
CA THR A 11 -5.82 10.67 -7.08
C THR A 11 -6.86 11.75 -7.39
N THR A 12 -8.14 11.37 -7.36
CA THR A 12 -9.26 12.31 -7.56
C THR A 12 -9.26 13.41 -6.51
N LEU A 13 -9.13 13.06 -5.22
CA LEU A 13 -9.08 14.02 -4.11
C LEU A 13 -7.91 15.00 -4.23
N LEU A 14 -6.73 14.53 -4.63
CA LEU A 14 -5.55 15.38 -4.84
C LEU A 14 -5.75 16.36 -6.00
N PHE A 15 -6.36 15.92 -7.09
CA PHE A 15 -6.71 16.81 -8.22
C PHE A 15 -7.77 17.83 -7.82
N GLU A 16 -8.78 17.44 -7.07
CA GLU A 16 -9.83 18.36 -6.58
C GLU A 16 -9.27 19.41 -5.61
N GLU A 17 -8.41 19.01 -4.70
CA GLU A 17 -7.77 19.94 -3.78
C GLU A 17 -6.94 20.97 -4.56
N ARG A 18 -6.18 20.51 -5.56
CA ARG A 18 -5.41 21.40 -6.43
C ARG A 18 -6.30 22.33 -7.24
N ALA A 19 -7.41 21.85 -7.78
CA ALA A 19 -8.34 22.69 -8.54
C ALA A 19 -8.99 23.77 -7.69
N LYS A 20 -9.33 23.43 -6.42
CA LYS A 20 -10.00 24.35 -5.49
C LYS A 20 -9.02 25.35 -4.84
N ARG A 21 -7.79 24.92 -4.51
CA ARG A 21 -6.82 25.69 -3.70
C ARG A 21 -5.58 26.15 -4.48
N GLY A 22 -5.44 25.75 -5.73
CA GLY A 22 -4.25 26.01 -6.55
C GLY A 22 -3.03 25.16 -6.19
N ALA A 23 -3.01 24.54 -5.00
CA ALA A 23 -1.93 23.68 -4.50
C ALA A 23 -2.49 22.51 -3.69
N ILE A 24 -1.68 21.46 -3.56
CA ILE A 24 -1.98 20.30 -2.71
C ILE A 24 -1.30 20.52 -1.35
N SER A 25 -2.08 20.52 -0.26
CA SER A 25 -1.57 20.57 1.11
C SER A 25 -1.29 19.16 1.63
N LEU A 26 -0.03 18.72 1.56
CA LEU A 26 0.38 17.42 2.12
C LEU A 26 0.04 17.29 3.60
N ARG A 27 0.23 18.38 4.37
CA ARG A 27 -0.07 18.39 5.80
C ARG A 27 -1.53 18.05 6.08
N ASP A 28 -2.45 18.77 5.43
CA ASP A 28 -3.89 18.55 5.64
C ASP A 28 -4.32 17.17 5.14
N PHE A 29 -3.71 16.72 4.04
CA PHE A 29 -3.95 15.38 3.51
C PHE A 29 -3.57 14.29 4.52
N TYR A 30 -2.34 14.31 5.07
CA TYR A 30 -1.89 13.30 6.04
C TYR A 30 -2.61 13.41 7.38
N LEU A 31 -2.89 14.61 7.88
CA LEU A 31 -3.61 14.78 9.15
C LEU A 31 -5.01 14.17 9.08
N ARG A 32 -5.78 14.45 8.01
CA ARG A 32 -7.13 13.85 7.84
C ARG A 32 -7.08 12.32 7.86
N ARG A 33 -6.02 11.74 7.32
CA ARG A 33 -5.86 10.30 7.23
C ARG A 33 -5.45 9.69 8.56
N VAL A 34 -4.48 10.29 9.23
CA VAL A 34 -4.03 9.86 10.56
C VAL A 34 -5.21 9.85 11.55
N PHE A 35 -5.95 10.95 11.64
CA PHE A 35 -7.10 11.02 12.55
C PHE A 35 -8.24 10.06 12.21
N ARG A 36 -8.34 9.65 10.96
CA ARG A 36 -9.36 8.69 10.52
C ARG A 36 -8.97 7.23 10.82
N LEU A 37 -7.72 6.85 10.62
CA LEU A 37 -7.29 5.44 10.61
C LEU A 37 -6.59 5.04 11.92
N PHE A 38 -5.70 5.88 12.46
CA PHE A 38 -4.88 5.54 13.61
C PHE A 38 -5.68 5.17 14.86
N PRO A 39 -6.74 5.89 15.26
CA PRO A 39 -7.47 5.54 16.46
C PRO A 39 -8.02 4.10 16.42
N ALA A 40 -8.60 3.71 15.29
CA ALA A 40 -9.19 2.38 15.13
C ALA A 40 -8.11 1.28 15.08
N VAL A 41 -7.03 1.50 14.33
CA VAL A 41 -5.94 0.54 14.19
C VAL A 41 -5.21 0.35 15.51
N TYR A 42 -4.83 1.44 16.19
CA TYR A 42 -4.10 1.33 17.46
C TYR A 42 -4.97 0.80 18.60
N ALA A 43 -6.28 1.06 18.60
CA ALA A 43 -7.20 0.41 19.54
C ALA A 43 -7.26 -1.11 19.32
N LEU A 44 -7.37 -1.55 18.07
CA LEU A 44 -7.30 -2.97 17.71
C LEU A 44 -5.97 -3.59 18.15
N LEU A 45 -4.85 -2.95 17.84
CA LEU A 45 -3.52 -3.45 18.19
C LEU A 45 -3.27 -3.49 19.70
N ALA A 46 -3.83 -2.53 20.47
CA ALA A 46 -3.76 -2.56 21.92
C ALA A 46 -4.47 -3.79 22.50
N VAL A 47 -5.71 -4.06 22.04
CA VAL A 47 -6.45 -5.26 22.45
C VAL A 47 -5.71 -6.52 22.03
N PHE A 48 -5.20 -6.58 20.80
CA PHE A 48 -4.45 -7.72 20.30
C PHE A 48 -3.13 -7.94 21.06
N THR A 49 -2.44 -6.87 21.44
CA THR A 49 -1.21 -6.98 22.23
C THR A 49 -1.50 -7.55 23.63
N VAL A 50 -2.58 -7.10 24.31
CA VAL A 50 -3.01 -7.68 25.59
C VAL A 50 -3.35 -9.15 25.41
N PHE A 51 -4.09 -9.52 24.36
CA PHE A 51 -4.38 -10.92 24.02
C PHE A 51 -3.10 -11.73 23.85
N ALA A 52 -2.12 -11.23 23.09
CA ALA A 52 -0.84 -11.90 22.85
C ALA A 52 -0.04 -12.11 24.15
N LEU A 53 -0.10 -11.16 25.08
CA LEU A 53 0.60 -11.25 26.37
C LEU A 53 -0.05 -12.25 27.33
N VAL A 54 -1.39 -12.33 27.33
CA VAL A 54 -2.15 -13.16 28.29
C VAL A 54 -2.30 -14.60 27.78
N VAL A 55 -2.64 -14.77 26.51
CA VAL A 55 -3.05 -16.06 25.93
C VAL A 55 -1.99 -16.66 25.00
N GLY A 56 -1.04 -15.84 24.53
CA GLY A 56 -0.10 -16.19 23.45
C GLY A 56 0.78 -17.43 23.68
N GLY A 57 1.06 -17.80 24.94
CA GLY A 57 1.86 -18.98 25.24
C GLY A 57 3.18 -19.01 24.47
N GLU A 58 3.47 -20.13 23.80
CA GLU A 58 4.67 -20.32 22.95
C GLU A 58 4.67 -19.39 21.71
N ASN A 59 3.51 -19.00 21.22
CA ASN A 59 3.37 -18.12 20.05
C ASN A 59 3.46 -16.62 20.39
N ARG A 60 3.65 -16.27 21.65
CA ARG A 60 3.68 -14.86 22.10
C ARG A 60 4.63 -13.99 21.29
N GLY A 61 5.85 -14.44 21.05
CA GLY A 61 6.85 -13.68 20.29
C GLY A 61 6.38 -13.36 18.87
N ARG A 62 5.77 -14.33 18.20
CA ARG A 62 5.21 -14.15 16.86
C ARG A 62 4.03 -13.18 16.86
N LEU A 63 3.08 -13.31 17.77
CA LEU A 63 1.93 -12.41 17.90
C LEU A 63 2.35 -10.98 18.18
N LEU A 64 3.37 -10.76 19.01
CA LEU A 64 3.93 -9.44 19.27
C LEU A 64 4.64 -8.86 18.04
N ALA A 65 5.33 -9.71 17.26
CA ALA A 65 5.93 -9.28 15.98
C ALA A 65 4.87 -8.89 14.95
N GLU A 66 3.74 -9.61 14.88
CA GLU A 66 2.58 -9.22 14.07
C GLU A 66 2.05 -7.84 14.50
N ALA A 67 1.83 -7.63 15.81
CA ALA A 67 1.36 -6.35 16.33
C ALA A 67 2.32 -5.20 16.02
N LEU A 68 3.62 -5.41 16.22
CA LEU A 68 4.64 -4.40 15.98
C LEU A 68 4.74 -4.02 14.51
N THR A 69 4.79 -5.02 13.61
CA THR A 69 4.89 -4.77 12.17
C THR A 69 3.62 -4.14 11.60
N ALA A 70 2.45 -4.47 12.14
CA ALA A 70 1.19 -3.82 11.82
C ALA A 70 1.15 -2.37 12.33
N ALA A 71 1.64 -2.09 13.54
CA ALA A 71 1.73 -0.74 14.09
C ALA A 71 2.65 0.18 13.29
N LEU A 72 3.69 -0.37 12.67
CA LEU A 72 4.63 0.35 11.80
C LEU A 72 4.17 0.40 10.34
N TYR A 73 3.00 -0.15 10.01
CA TYR A 73 2.50 -0.27 8.63
C TYR A 73 3.47 -0.98 7.66
N VAL A 74 4.23 -1.95 8.17
CA VAL A 74 5.12 -2.84 7.37
C VAL A 74 4.72 -4.31 7.46
N TYR A 75 3.50 -4.58 7.90
CA TYR A 75 2.98 -5.94 8.07
C TYR A 75 2.91 -6.74 6.75
N ASN A 76 2.73 -6.06 5.62
CA ASN A 76 2.84 -6.65 4.30
C ASN A 76 4.22 -7.28 4.05
N LEU A 77 5.30 -6.62 4.47
CA LEU A 77 6.67 -7.15 4.34
C LEU A 77 6.88 -8.34 5.29
N PHE A 78 6.33 -8.26 6.50
CA PHE A 78 6.37 -9.37 7.46
C PHE A 78 5.67 -10.61 6.90
N VAL A 79 4.46 -10.46 6.35
CA VAL A 79 3.71 -11.57 5.71
C VAL A 79 4.45 -12.13 4.50
N ALA A 80 5.06 -11.25 3.67
CA ALA A 80 5.85 -11.68 2.53
C ALA A 80 7.07 -12.54 2.95
N TRP A 81 7.66 -12.24 4.12
CA TRP A 81 8.82 -12.97 4.63
C TRP A 81 8.45 -14.27 5.34
N VAL A 82 7.41 -14.26 6.20
CA VAL A 82 7.04 -15.39 7.08
C VAL A 82 6.00 -16.32 6.43
N GLY A 83 5.26 -15.83 5.45
CA GLY A 83 4.13 -16.49 4.83
C GLY A 83 2.79 -16.13 5.48
N VAL A 84 1.71 -16.58 4.86
CA VAL A 84 0.32 -16.24 5.28
C VAL A 84 -0.23 -17.18 6.35
N GLU A 85 0.38 -18.36 6.52
CA GLU A 85 -0.14 -19.41 7.41
C GLU A 85 -0.05 -19.03 8.88
N GLY A 86 -1.16 -19.21 9.59
CA GLY A 86 -1.26 -18.97 11.03
C GLY A 86 -1.16 -17.50 11.45
N GLN A 87 -1.27 -16.54 10.54
CA GLN A 87 -1.30 -15.11 10.84
C GLN A 87 -2.68 -14.69 11.33
N VAL A 88 -2.76 -14.04 12.48
CA VAL A 88 -4.03 -13.61 13.08
C VAL A 88 -4.47 -12.26 12.51
N LEU A 89 -3.53 -11.34 12.27
CA LEU A 89 -3.78 -10.00 11.76
C LEU A 89 -3.68 -9.92 10.22
N ILE A 90 -3.87 -11.04 9.52
CA ILE A 90 -3.62 -11.14 8.07
C ILE A 90 -4.29 -10.01 7.26
N GLN A 91 -5.46 -9.53 7.66
CA GLN A 91 -6.18 -8.46 6.95
C GLN A 91 -5.42 -7.12 6.95
N LEU A 92 -4.52 -6.89 7.92
CA LEU A 92 -3.79 -5.63 8.02
C LEU A 92 -2.67 -5.46 6.99
N TRP A 93 -2.32 -6.53 6.23
CA TRP A 93 -1.35 -6.40 5.14
C TRP A 93 -1.83 -5.45 4.03
N THR A 94 -3.14 -5.46 3.72
CA THR A 94 -3.73 -4.57 2.73
C THR A 94 -3.66 -3.11 3.19
N LEU A 95 -3.94 -2.87 4.46
CA LEU A 95 -3.85 -1.55 5.06
C LEU A 95 -2.40 -1.03 5.04
N SER A 96 -1.43 -1.88 5.38
CA SER A 96 -0.01 -1.51 5.33
C SER A 96 0.42 -1.10 3.92
N LEU A 97 0.04 -1.87 2.90
CA LEU A 97 0.34 -1.56 1.51
C LEU A 97 -0.29 -0.23 1.06
N GLU A 98 -1.55 0.00 1.45
CA GLU A 98 -2.25 1.24 1.11
C GLU A 98 -1.60 2.46 1.75
N GLU A 99 -1.24 2.40 3.05
CA GLU A 99 -0.63 3.53 3.73
C GLU A 99 0.77 3.85 3.18
N GLN A 100 1.57 2.84 2.82
CA GLN A 100 2.83 3.03 2.11
C GLN A 100 2.61 3.72 0.76
N PHE A 101 1.62 3.26 -0.01
CA PHE A 101 1.28 3.88 -1.29
C PHE A 101 0.80 5.33 -1.12
N TYR A 102 -0.06 5.61 -0.15
CA TYR A 102 -0.57 6.94 0.13
C TYR A 102 0.50 7.90 0.65
N PHE A 103 1.55 7.38 1.26
CA PHE A 103 2.71 8.20 1.62
C PHE A 103 3.50 8.63 0.39
N VAL A 104 3.72 7.72 -0.54
CA VAL A 104 4.57 7.95 -1.73
C VAL A 104 3.81 8.68 -2.85
N TRP A 105 2.56 8.30 -3.11
CA TRP A 105 1.79 8.76 -4.26
C TRP A 105 1.61 10.27 -4.37
N PRO A 106 1.19 11.01 -3.32
CA PRO A 106 1.05 12.47 -3.40
C PRO A 106 2.35 13.18 -3.71
N LEU A 107 3.48 12.66 -3.20
CA LEU A 107 4.82 13.20 -3.45
C LEU A 107 5.20 13.04 -4.92
N LEU A 108 4.97 11.86 -5.50
CA LEU A 108 5.21 11.59 -6.92
C LEU A 108 4.35 12.48 -7.80
N LEU A 109 3.06 12.61 -7.48
CA LEU A 109 2.12 13.42 -8.24
C LEU A 109 2.50 14.90 -8.21
N ILE A 110 2.82 15.45 -7.03
CA ILE A 110 3.27 16.84 -6.88
C ILE A 110 4.59 17.04 -7.62
N GLY A 111 5.54 16.11 -7.51
CA GLY A 111 6.80 16.14 -8.23
C GLY A 111 6.63 16.19 -9.74
N ALA A 112 5.71 15.37 -10.28
CA ALA A 112 5.38 15.38 -11.70
C ALA A 112 4.70 16.69 -12.16
N MET A 113 3.96 17.33 -11.25
CA MET A 113 3.25 18.58 -11.54
C MET A 113 4.13 19.83 -11.43
N LYS A 114 5.16 19.85 -10.56
CA LYS A 114 5.98 21.05 -10.25
C LYS A 114 7.02 21.38 -11.31
N VAL A 115 7.54 20.42 -12.03
CA VAL A 115 8.73 20.63 -12.89
C VAL A 115 8.39 20.39 -14.36
N GLY A 116 8.35 21.50 -15.15
CA GLY A 116 8.32 21.50 -16.61
C GLY A 116 7.18 20.65 -17.19
N LYS A 117 5.99 21.18 -17.17
CA LYS A 117 4.68 20.56 -17.46
C LYS A 117 4.60 19.49 -18.57
N GLN A 118 5.50 19.51 -19.55
CA GLN A 118 5.31 18.71 -20.78
C GLN A 118 5.98 17.33 -20.78
N ARG A 119 7.01 17.09 -19.95
CA ARG A 119 7.78 15.83 -20.04
C ARG A 119 7.56 14.85 -18.89
N ARG A 120 7.25 15.31 -17.68
CA ARG A 120 7.20 14.43 -16.50
C ARG A 120 5.86 13.70 -16.33
N MET A 121 4.76 14.33 -16.70
CA MET A 121 3.45 13.67 -16.64
C MET A 121 3.36 12.45 -17.56
N PRO A 122 3.77 12.55 -18.85
CA PRO A 122 3.87 11.37 -19.71
C PRO A 122 4.80 10.27 -19.18
N VAL A 123 5.94 10.66 -18.56
CA VAL A 123 6.87 9.70 -17.95
C VAL A 123 6.21 8.99 -16.76
N LEU A 124 5.52 9.72 -15.90
CA LEU A 124 4.77 9.12 -14.78
C LEU A 124 3.71 8.15 -15.29
N ILE A 125 2.91 8.56 -16.26
CA ILE A 125 1.89 7.70 -16.88
C ILE A 125 2.54 6.48 -17.52
N GLY A 126 3.63 6.63 -18.26
CA GLY A 126 4.36 5.53 -18.86
C GLY A 126 4.90 4.53 -17.82
N ALA A 127 5.47 5.03 -16.72
CA ALA A 127 5.92 4.19 -15.62
C ALA A 127 4.74 3.44 -14.96
N MET A 128 3.60 4.10 -14.77
CA MET A 128 2.41 3.46 -14.22
C MET A 128 1.86 2.37 -15.14
N VAL A 129 1.79 2.62 -16.44
CA VAL A 129 1.39 1.61 -17.44
C VAL A 129 2.35 0.44 -17.42
N ALA A 130 3.67 0.70 -17.36
CA ALA A 130 4.68 -0.35 -17.26
C ALA A 130 4.46 -1.21 -16.00
N ILE A 131 4.20 -0.62 -14.85
CA ILE A 131 3.91 -1.35 -13.59
C ILE A 131 2.66 -2.23 -13.76
N VAL A 132 1.58 -1.69 -14.33
CA VAL A 132 0.30 -2.40 -14.51
C VAL A 132 0.44 -3.59 -15.49
N VAL A 133 1.36 -3.50 -16.45
CA VAL A 133 1.57 -4.58 -17.43
C VAL A 133 2.63 -5.57 -16.98
N ILE A 134 3.78 -5.07 -16.49
CA ILE A 134 4.94 -5.91 -16.18
C ILE A 134 4.72 -6.74 -14.91
N LEU A 135 4.16 -6.18 -13.84
CA LEU A 135 3.97 -6.92 -12.59
C LEU A 135 3.04 -8.15 -12.75
N PRO A 136 1.87 -8.06 -13.39
CA PRO A 136 1.06 -9.23 -13.67
C PRO A 136 1.75 -10.25 -14.58
N ALA A 137 2.47 -9.78 -15.62
CA ALA A 137 3.20 -10.66 -16.52
C ALA A 137 4.31 -11.43 -15.79
N LEU A 138 5.06 -10.77 -14.91
CA LEU A 138 6.07 -11.42 -14.07
C LEU A 138 5.45 -12.48 -13.15
N ARG A 139 4.28 -12.22 -12.55
CA ARG A 139 3.57 -13.23 -11.74
C ARG A 139 3.25 -14.47 -12.53
N MET A 140 2.66 -14.31 -13.73
CA MET A 140 2.30 -15.44 -14.58
C MET A 140 3.51 -16.27 -15.02
N GLY A 141 4.69 -15.63 -15.17
CA GLY A 141 5.94 -16.30 -15.50
C GLY A 141 6.63 -16.99 -14.34
N LEU A 142 6.41 -16.52 -13.11
CA LEU A 142 7.12 -17.01 -11.91
C LEU A 142 6.34 -18.11 -11.15
N GLU A 143 5.03 -18.23 -11.36
CA GLU A 143 4.19 -19.23 -10.66
C GLU A 143 4.64 -20.69 -10.79
N PRO A 144 5.21 -21.16 -11.92
CA PRO A 144 5.57 -22.57 -12.07
C PRO A 144 6.83 -23.01 -11.32
N GLU A 145 7.71 -22.10 -10.92
CA GLU A 145 9.06 -22.45 -10.45
C GLU A 145 9.30 -22.22 -8.95
N LEU A 146 8.34 -21.64 -8.22
CA LEU A 146 8.53 -21.14 -6.87
C LEU A 146 8.31 -22.17 -5.76
N GLY A 147 9.12 -23.24 -5.77
CA GLY A 147 9.24 -24.17 -4.65
C GLY A 147 10.30 -23.81 -3.61
N ALA A 148 11.02 -22.73 -3.76
CA ALA A 148 12.16 -22.36 -2.92
C ALA A 148 11.84 -21.31 -1.84
N ARG A 149 12.27 -21.59 -0.61
CA ARG A 149 11.84 -20.97 0.64
C ARG A 149 12.54 -19.66 1.06
N ASN A 150 13.16 -18.88 0.18
CA ASN A 150 13.96 -17.73 0.60
C ASN A 150 13.55 -16.40 -0.07
N LEU A 151 14.47 -15.75 -0.80
CA LEU A 151 14.24 -14.47 -1.47
C LEU A 151 13.10 -14.54 -2.51
N GLU A 152 12.94 -15.68 -3.15
CA GLU A 152 11.88 -15.94 -4.13
C GLU A 152 10.48 -15.87 -3.49
N SER A 153 10.31 -16.45 -2.30
CA SER A 153 9.05 -16.37 -1.53
C SER A 153 8.73 -14.93 -1.13
N PHE A 154 9.74 -14.13 -0.81
CA PHE A 154 9.57 -12.72 -0.49
C PHE A 154 9.14 -11.92 -1.73
N VAL A 155 9.80 -12.10 -2.87
CA VAL A 155 9.44 -11.45 -4.14
C VAL A 155 8.04 -11.87 -4.58
N PHE A 156 7.71 -13.15 -4.44
CA PHE A 156 6.37 -13.68 -4.73
C PHE A 156 5.31 -13.09 -3.79
N GLY A 157 5.60 -12.99 -2.49
CA GLY A 157 4.74 -12.32 -1.52
C GLY A 157 4.47 -10.86 -1.89
N LEU A 158 5.50 -10.10 -2.27
CA LEU A 158 5.34 -8.73 -2.76
C LEU A 158 4.53 -8.66 -4.05
N ALA A 159 4.70 -9.63 -4.95
CA ALA A 159 3.95 -9.70 -6.20
C ALA A 159 2.46 -10.03 -5.96
N ILE A 160 2.14 -10.92 -5.01
CA ILE A 160 0.75 -11.26 -4.62
C ILE A 160 0.00 -10.04 -4.08
N MET A 161 0.68 -9.12 -3.41
CA MET A 161 0.08 -7.91 -2.81
C MET A 161 -0.54 -6.93 -3.81
N ARG A 162 -0.42 -7.17 -5.12
CA ARG A 162 -1.13 -6.46 -6.19
C ARG A 162 -1.05 -4.93 -6.14
N PRO A 163 0.15 -4.31 -5.97
CA PRO A 163 0.29 -2.86 -6.03
C PRO A 163 -0.11 -2.28 -7.40
N ASP A 164 -0.07 -3.09 -8.46
CA ASP A 164 -0.58 -2.80 -9.80
C ASP A 164 -2.03 -2.34 -9.80
N SER A 165 -2.86 -2.91 -8.92
CA SER A 165 -4.28 -2.53 -8.80
C SER A 165 -4.48 -1.11 -8.25
N LEU A 166 -3.62 -0.65 -7.31
CA LEU A 166 -3.61 0.74 -6.83
C LEU A 166 -3.23 1.71 -7.97
N VAL A 167 -2.17 1.36 -8.70
CA VAL A 167 -1.67 2.15 -9.83
C VAL A 167 -2.71 2.22 -10.94
N LEU A 168 -3.42 1.13 -11.24
CA LEU A 168 -4.52 1.11 -12.21
C LEU A 168 -5.63 2.10 -11.82
N GLY A 169 -5.98 2.17 -10.53
CA GLY A 169 -6.95 3.15 -10.03
C GLY A 169 -6.49 4.59 -10.24
N CYS A 170 -5.21 4.86 -9.99
CA CYS A 170 -4.63 6.18 -10.23
C CYS A 170 -4.64 6.56 -11.71
N LEU A 171 -4.28 5.62 -12.60
CA LEU A 171 -4.36 5.82 -14.05
C LEU A 171 -5.78 6.14 -14.50
N ALA A 172 -6.76 5.38 -14.02
CA ALA A 172 -8.17 5.64 -14.33
C ALA A 172 -8.59 7.07 -13.91
N ALA A 173 -8.23 7.50 -12.70
CA ALA A 173 -8.52 8.86 -12.23
C ALA A 173 -7.84 9.95 -13.07
N MET A 174 -6.60 9.71 -13.52
CA MET A 174 -5.88 10.63 -14.37
C MET A 174 -6.52 10.75 -15.77
N LEU A 175 -6.93 9.64 -16.37
CA LEU A 175 -7.59 9.60 -17.68
C LEU A 175 -8.98 10.24 -17.65
N PHE A 176 -9.69 10.12 -16.52
CA PHE A 176 -11.02 10.78 -16.37
C PHE A 176 -10.94 12.29 -16.22
N ARG A 177 -9.75 12.85 -15.92
CA ARG A 177 -9.57 14.28 -15.65
C ARG A 177 -8.65 15.01 -16.66
N LEU A 178 -8.09 14.29 -17.61
CA LEU A 178 -7.37 14.84 -18.75
C LEU A 178 -8.34 15.16 -19.89
#